data_da288a74c68a507773c318069be4b5d7
#
_entry.id   da288a74c68a507773c318069be4b5d7
#
_cell.length_a   1.000
_cell.length_b   1.000
_cell.length_c   1.000
_cell.angle_alpha   90.00
_cell.angle_beta   90.00
_cell.angle_gamma   90.00
#
_symmetry.space_group_name_H-M   'P 1'
#
loop_
_entity.id
_entity.type
_entity.pdbx_description
1 polymer ?
#
loop_
_entity_poly.entity_id
_entity_poly.type
_entity_poly.pdbx_seq_one_letter_code
_entity_poly.pdbx_strand_id
1 'polypeptide(L)'
;MYNLIQRHMKIKAFLLLGAFALFVGACKDDDKEKFSSSSPEEHRESMEDNALDVFGKLKRAADLESIDLLIELAQLLDNADLEPGIYAADFNRSIIDKLEIARVLPGLKSTSDEKFSFKEGFEAYVGIYTYNSETESWDKEEASNELTFKFTSKEGKAVVTTLDNVSTFSGVHPGLEYELADFPTSARYSLKADDKELISMNFVSVFDSKGIPSKIEEVLKVEDFEYVYKFVLTSSVYSIEQMYKYQDETLLSYQFENKGSFDTEELLTGEVDDVIYDGMLSNSNLRVTVGKYRAEGKADWNGLNKRLASVSEDDITSEEEMAQLIADTYNKYIDIKIRDTKAKTIIATGEFYAYEDDYYDGSWDINMRMVFPDGSYMDESFFQDGFTDLVTEVNEFFAELENKFRGIR
;
A
#
# COMPACT_ATOMS: atom_id res chain seq x y z
N MET A 1 11.37 14.96 9.48
CA MET A 1 11.55 13.64 8.83
C MET A 1 11.52 12.50 9.82
N TYR A 2 12.41 12.44 10.83
CA TYR A 2 12.48 11.37 11.84
C TYR A 2 11.14 11.05 12.54
N ASN A 3 10.40 12.07 12.98
CA ASN A 3 9.08 11.89 13.61
C ASN A 3 8.00 11.40 12.62
N LEU A 4 8.14 11.70 11.33
CA LEU A 4 7.22 11.24 10.29
C LEU A 4 7.49 9.78 9.95
N ILE A 5 8.76 9.38 9.81
CA ILE A 5 9.19 7.99 9.59
C ILE A 5 8.80 7.11 10.78
N GLN A 6 9.04 7.54 12.03
CA GLN A 6 8.61 6.79 13.22
C GLN A 6 7.09 6.67 13.33
N ARG A 7 6.34 7.73 12.99
CA ARG A 7 4.87 7.69 13.03
C ARG A 7 4.29 6.81 11.93
N HIS A 8 4.86 6.86 10.72
CA HIS A 8 4.46 5.99 9.60
C HIS A 8 4.92 4.54 9.79
N MET A 9 6.11 4.30 10.37
CA MET A 9 6.61 2.94 10.66
C MET A 9 5.82 2.26 11.77
N LYS A 10 5.49 2.96 12.85
CA LYS A 10 4.61 2.41 13.91
C LYS A 10 3.20 2.11 13.39
N ILE A 11 2.65 2.97 12.54
CA ILE A 11 1.35 2.74 11.88
C ILE A 11 1.46 1.56 10.89
N LYS A 12 2.57 1.41 10.15
CA LYS A 12 2.77 0.31 9.19
C LYS A 12 3.03 -1.03 9.86
N ALA A 13 3.75 -1.08 10.98
CA ALA A 13 3.89 -2.29 11.79
C ALA A 13 2.54 -2.70 12.44
N PHE A 14 1.76 -1.72 12.91
CA PHE A 14 0.40 -1.95 13.40
C PHE A 14 -0.56 -2.34 12.27
N LEU A 15 -0.37 -1.84 11.04
CA LEU A 15 -1.14 -2.24 9.86
C LEU A 15 -0.75 -3.64 9.35
N LEU A 16 0.49 -4.09 9.52
CA LEU A 16 0.89 -5.47 9.23
C LEU A 16 0.27 -6.47 10.23
N LEU A 17 0.20 -6.12 11.50
CA LEU A 17 -0.48 -6.91 12.54
C LEU A 17 -2.00 -6.68 12.52
N GLY A 18 -2.46 -5.45 12.28
CA GLY A 18 -3.88 -5.08 12.18
C GLY A 18 -4.54 -5.47 10.84
N ALA A 19 -3.78 -5.69 9.76
CA ALA A 19 -4.33 -6.17 8.48
C ALA A 19 -4.92 -7.59 8.59
N PHE A 20 -4.56 -8.37 9.62
CA PHE A 20 -5.26 -9.61 9.95
C PHE A 20 -6.60 -9.40 10.65
N ALA A 21 -6.88 -8.23 11.22
CA ALA A 21 -8.03 -7.99 12.07
C ALA A 21 -9.24 -7.27 11.42
N LEU A 22 -9.11 -6.71 10.23
CA LEU A 22 -10.12 -5.80 9.69
C LEU A 22 -10.39 -6.04 8.20
N PHE A 23 -10.99 -7.16 7.75
CA PHE A 23 -11.47 -7.14 6.37
C PHE A 23 -12.52 -8.20 6.01
N VAL A 24 -13.49 -7.74 5.26
CA VAL A 24 -14.76 -8.41 4.94
C VAL A 24 -15.02 -8.43 3.43
N GLY A 25 -15.48 -9.50 2.89
CA GLY A 25 -16.43 -9.63 1.84
C GLY A 25 -16.22 -10.54 0.62
N ALA A 26 -17.09 -11.38 0.24
CA ALA A 26 -17.26 -12.69 -0.39
C ALA A 26 -17.41 -12.88 -1.92
N CYS A 27 -17.22 -14.09 -2.50
CA CYS A 27 -17.97 -14.75 -3.60
C CYS A 27 -17.85 -16.28 -3.60
N LYS A 28 -18.90 -16.96 -4.05
CA LYS A 28 -18.93 -18.40 -4.25
C LYS A 28 -18.20 -18.80 -5.53
N ASP A 29 -17.16 -19.63 -5.40
CA ASP A 29 -16.72 -20.55 -6.43
C ASP A 29 -17.18 -21.96 -6.05
N ASP A 30 -17.82 -22.68 -7.00
CA ASP A 30 -18.46 -23.97 -6.78
C ASP A 30 -17.50 -25.18 -6.68
N ASP A 31 -16.19 -24.99 -6.53
CA ASP A 31 -15.29 -26.06 -6.14
C ASP A 31 -15.52 -26.36 -4.65
N LYS A 32 -15.74 -27.62 -4.32
CA LYS A 32 -15.92 -28.09 -2.94
C LYS A 32 -14.70 -27.71 -2.13
N GLU A 33 -14.76 -26.54 -1.50
CA GLU A 33 -13.71 -26.01 -0.65
C GLU A 33 -13.47 -26.97 0.52
N LYS A 34 -12.22 -27.36 0.70
CA LYS A 34 -11.83 -28.21 1.82
C LYS A 34 -11.36 -27.34 2.98
N PHE A 35 -11.93 -27.58 4.14
CA PHE A 35 -11.39 -27.06 5.37
C PHE A 35 -10.08 -27.77 5.75
N SER A 36 -9.19 -27.06 6.41
CA SER A 36 -8.01 -27.67 7.03
C SER A 36 -8.42 -28.61 8.15
N SER A 37 -7.63 -29.66 8.35
CA SER A 37 -7.78 -30.59 9.46
C SER A 37 -6.81 -30.29 10.62
N SER A 38 -5.96 -29.27 10.49
CA SER A 38 -5.05 -28.84 11.54
C SER A 38 -5.80 -28.13 12.66
N SER A 39 -5.25 -28.22 13.88
CA SER A 39 -5.80 -27.52 15.04
C SER A 39 -5.55 -25.99 14.97
N PRO A 40 -6.30 -25.18 15.73
CA PRO A 40 -6.04 -23.74 15.83
C PRO A 40 -4.60 -23.41 16.23
N GLU A 41 -4.01 -24.16 17.17
CA GLU A 41 -2.62 -23.99 17.62
C GLU A 41 -1.63 -24.26 16.48
N GLU A 42 -1.81 -25.37 15.73
CA GLU A 42 -0.97 -25.68 14.56
C GLU A 42 -1.06 -24.59 13.50
N HIS A 43 -2.25 -24.02 13.31
CA HIS A 43 -2.42 -22.87 12.41
C HIS A 43 -1.71 -21.62 12.90
N ARG A 44 -1.80 -21.32 14.20
CA ARG A 44 -1.11 -20.19 14.81
C ARG A 44 0.41 -20.27 14.63
N GLU A 45 1.01 -21.40 15.01
CA GLU A 45 2.45 -21.67 14.83
C GLU A 45 2.86 -21.52 13.36
N SER A 46 2.10 -22.14 12.47
CA SER A 46 2.38 -22.07 11.02
C SER A 46 2.18 -20.68 10.41
N MET A 47 1.31 -19.84 10.97
CA MET A 47 1.15 -18.43 10.56
C MET A 47 2.33 -17.60 11.04
N GLU A 48 2.81 -17.81 12.28
CA GLU A 48 3.98 -17.14 12.81
C GLU A 48 5.24 -17.50 12.03
N ASP A 49 5.51 -18.79 11.79
CA ASP A 49 6.62 -19.27 10.96
C ASP A 49 6.62 -18.64 9.56
N ASN A 50 5.44 -18.58 8.94
CA ASN A 50 5.29 -17.95 7.64
C ASN A 50 5.55 -16.44 7.67
N ALA A 51 5.09 -15.76 8.71
CA ALA A 51 5.34 -14.33 8.88
C ALA A 51 6.82 -14.04 9.12
N LEU A 52 7.50 -14.86 9.92
CA LEU A 52 8.96 -14.80 10.14
C LEU A 52 9.74 -15.05 8.84
N ASP A 53 9.35 -16.04 8.02
CA ASP A 53 9.98 -16.29 6.71
C ASP A 53 9.82 -15.08 5.77
N VAL A 54 8.60 -14.54 5.67
CA VAL A 54 8.33 -13.33 4.87
C VAL A 54 9.17 -12.15 5.37
N PHE A 55 9.18 -11.93 6.67
CA PHE A 55 9.92 -10.83 7.28
C PHE A 55 11.44 -11.00 7.10
N GLY A 56 11.97 -12.23 7.26
CA GLY A 56 13.37 -12.56 7.01
C GLY A 56 13.82 -12.28 5.57
N LYS A 57 12.90 -12.44 4.59
CA LYS A 57 13.15 -12.04 3.20
C LYS A 57 13.12 -10.51 3.05
N LEU A 58 12.16 -9.82 3.67
CA LEU A 58 12.05 -8.36 3.63
C LEU A 58 13.26 -7.66 4.29
N LYS A 59 13.83 -8.23 5.34
CA LYS A 59 15.06 -7.71 6.00
C LYS A 59 16.22 -7.58 5.00
N ARG A 60 16.33 -8.47 4.02
CA ARG A 60 17.40 -8.43 3.00
C ARG A 60 17.38 -7.16 2.16
N ALA A 61 16.24 -6.47 2.08
CA ALA A 61 16.15 -5.21 1.35
C ALA A 61 17.05 -4.11 1.94
N ALA A 62 17.36 -4.18 3.24
CA ALA A 62 18.25 -3.23 3.89
C ALA A 62 19.73 -3.37 3.49
N ASP A 63 20.13 -4.53 2.98
CA ASP A 63 21.52 -4.87 2.65
C ASP A 63 21.78 -4.93 1.13
N LEU A 64 20.87 -4.35 0.34
CA LEU A 64 21.01 -4.31 -1.11
C LEU A 64 22.11 -3.33 -1.52
N GLU A 65 22.92 -3.71 -2.50
CA GLU A 65 23.95 -2.88 -3.11
C GLU A 65 23.39 -1.55 -3.62
N SER A 66 22.22 -1.62 -4.24
CA SER A 66 21.53 -0.44 -4.78
C SER A 66 21.20 0.60 -3.73
N ILE A 67 20.87 0.19 -2.49
CA ILE A 67 20.58 1.10 -1.39
C ILE A 67 21.85 1.84 -0.95
N ASP A 68 22.96 1.12 -0.83
CA ASP A 68 24.26 1.73 -0.47
C ASP A 68 24.72 2.74 -1.54
N LEU A 69 24.51 2.42 -2.82
CA LEU A 69 24.82 3.34 -3.93
C LEU A 69 23.92 4.58 -3.97
N LEU A 70 22.63 4.45 -3.61
CA LEU A 70 21.73 5.61 -3.47
C LEU A 70 22.14 6.51 -2.31
N ILE A 71 22.58 5.91 -1.19
CA ILE A 71 23.11 6.65 -0.04
C ILE A 71 24.39 7.40 -0.44
N GLU A 72 25.28 6.75 -1.19
CA GLU A 72 26.51 7.37 -1.67
C GLU A 72 26.22 8.53 -2.63
N LEU A 73 25.30 8.35 -3.59
CA LEU A 73 24.85 9.43 -4.48
C LEU A 73 24.29 10.60 -3.68
N ALA A 74 23.45 10.36 -2.68
CA ALA A 74 22.91 11.42 -1.83
C ALA A 74 24.02 12.21 -1.14
N GLN A 75 25.05 11.52 -0.60
CA GLN A 75 26.21 12.18 0.01
C GLN A 75 27.02 13.01 -0.98
N LEU A 76 27.20 12.54 -2.23
CA LEU A 76 27.91 13.27 -3.27
C LEU A 76 27.12 14.52 -3.71
N LEU A 77 25.80 14.45 -3.72
CA LEU A 77 24.93 15.57 -4.06
C LEU A 77 24.88 16.62 -2.93
N ASP A 78 24.86 16.20 -1.67
CA ASP A 78 24.85 17.11 -0.51
C ASP A 78 26.16 17.90 -0.33
N ASN A 79 27.29 17.29 -0.73
CA ASN A 79 28.61 17.92 -0.63
C ASN A 79 28.94 18.83 -1.82
N ALA A 80 28.14 18.82 -2.88
CA ALA A 80 28.38 19.64 -4.06
C ALA A 80 27.67 20.99 -3.94
N ASP A 81 28.37 22.08 -4.19
CA ASP A 81 27.80 23.42 -4.47
C ASP A 81 27.06 23.38 -5.85
N LEU A 82 26.06 22.53 -5.97
CA LEU A 82 25.10 22.62 -7.06
C LEU A 82 24.31 23.91 -6.82
N GLU A 83 24.11 24.72 -7.87
CA GLU A 83 23.49 26.06 -7.77
C GLU A 83 22.28 26.08 -6.81
N PRO A 84 22.08 27.15 -6.02
CA PRO A 84 21.11 27.18 -4.95
C PRO A 84 19.72 26.84 -5.45
N GLY A 85 19.22 25.66 -5.04
CA GLY A 85 17.91 25.09 -5.43
C GLY A 85 17.90 23.57 -5.55
N ILE A 86 19.04 22.91 -5.69
CA ILE A 86 19.13 21.45 -5.65
C ILE A 86 19.61 21.01 -4.25
N TYR A 87 18.72 20.95 -3.28
CA TYR A 87 18.97 20.08 -2.15
C TYR A 87 18.66 18.65 -2.62
N ALA A 88 19.70 17.81 -2.77
CA ALA A 88 19.53 16.39 -3.15
C ALA A 88 18.54 15.67 -2.22
N ALA A 89 18.50 16.09 -0.94
CA ALA A 89 17.47 15.65 -0.01
C ALA A 89 16.07 16.06 -0.47
N ASP A 90 15.87 17.24 -1.04
CA ASP A 90 14.57 17.70 -1.52
C ASP A 90 14.21 17.08 -2.87
N PHE A 91 15.19 16.79 -3.74
CA PHE A 91 14.98 16.09 -5.00
C PHE A 91 14.62 14.62 -4.76
N ASN A 92 15.42 13.85 -4.00
CA ASN A 92 15.09 12.48 -3.62
C ASN A 92 13.80 12.43 -2.78
N ARG A 93 13.59 13.38 -1.87
CA ARG A 93 12.38 13.53 -1.09
C ARG A 93 11.20 13.89 -1.99
N SER A 94 11.37 14.79 -2.96
CA SER A 94 10.29 15.16 -3.86
C SER A 94 9.94 14.06 -4.86
N ILE A 95 10.90 13.26 -5.34
CA ILE A 95 10.61 12.05 -6.14
C ILE A 95 9.94 10.99 -5.26
N ILE A 96 10.48 10.72 -4.06
CA ILE A 96 9.92 9.73 -3.14
C ILE A 96 8.56 10.20 -2.60
N ASP A 97 8.42 11.44 -2.17
CA ASP A 97 7.15 12.01 -1.69
C ASP A 97 6.12 12.10 -2.83
N LYS A 98 6.53 12.20 -4.07
CA LYS A 98 5.63 12.25 -5.24
C LYS A 98 5.36 10.89 -5.86
N LEU A 99 6.26 9.94 -5.74
CA LEU A 99 5.95 8.53 -5.91
C LEU A 99 5.02 8.04 -4.77
N GLU A 100 5.12 8.65 -3.56
CA GLU A 100 4.12 8.47 -2.50
C GLU A 100 2.77 9.15 -2.82
N ILE A 101 2.68 10.13 -3.69
CA ILE A 101 1.40 10.70 -4.18
C ILE A 101 0.55 9.61 -4.83
N ALA A 102 1.15 8.69 -5.57
CA ALA A 102 0.42 7.52 -6.07
C ALA A 102 -0.12 6.62 -4.94
N ARG A 103 0.45 6.68 -3.73
CA ARG A 103 0.00 5.91 -2.55
C ARG A 103 -1.10 6.58 -1.73
N VAL A 104 -1.34 7.88 -1.92
CA VAL A 104 -2.12 8.71 -0.98
C VAL A 104 -3.31 9.38 -1.66
N LEU A 105 -3.72 8.94 -2.84
CA LEU A 105 -4.86 9.53 -3.55
C LEU A 105 -6.18 9.58 -2.77
N PRO A 106 -6.55 8.67 -1.88
CA PRO A 106 -7.66 8.90 -0.98
C PRO A 106 -7.15 9.61 0.30
N GLY A 107 -7.05 10.94 0.31
CA GLY A 107 -6.79 11.69 1.54
C GLY A 107 -5.76 12.82 1.50
N LEU A 108 -5.25 13.19 0.34
CA LEU A 108 -4.31 14.31 0.21
C LEU A 108 -5.02 15.66 0.40
N LYS A 109 -5.07 16.11 1.65
CA LYS A 109 -5.03 17.54 1.93
C LYS A 109 -3.54 17.94 1.89
N SER A 110 -3.10 18.48 0.75
CA SER A 110 -1.81 19.17 0.67
C SER A 110 -1.80 20.31 1.68
N THR A 111 -0.86 20.28 2.64
CA THR A 111 -0.66 21.36 3.63
C THR A 111 0.42 22.34 3.22
N SER A 112 0.89 22.29 1.96
CA SER A 112 1.90 23.24 1.47
C SER A 112 1.31 24.21 0.45
N ASP A 113 1.37 25.51 0.75
CA ASP A 113 0.96 26.62 -0.11
C ASP A 113 1.88 26.84 -1.34
N GLU A 114 2.85 25.98 -1.60
CA GLU A 114 3.77 26.12 -2.74
C GLU A 114 3.28 25.31 -3.94
N LYS A 115 3.02 26.03 -5.03
CA LYS A 115 2.71 25.48 -6.36
C LYS A 115 3.92 24.66 -6.84
N PHE A 116 3.80 23.35 -6.86
CA PHE A 116 4.82 22.50 -7.43
C PHE A 116 4.39 21.97 -8.79
N SER A 117 5.16 22.30 -9.82
CA SER A 117 5.06 21.68 -11.14
C SER A 117 6.12 20.58 -11.27
N PHE A 118 5.68 19.31 -11.45
CA PHE A 118 6.60 18.20 -11.71
C PHE A 118 7.41 18.44 -12.99
N LYS A 119 6.76 19.04 -14.00
CA LYS A 119 7.41 19.41 -15.27
C LYS A 119 8.49 20.45 -15.08
N GLU A 120 8.18 21.57 -14.41
CA GLU A 120 9.16 22.63 -14.16
C GLU A 120 10.32 22.13 -13.32
N GLY A 121 10.05 21.30 -12.30
CA GLY A 121 11.08 20.66 -11.49
C GLY A 121 11.99 19.75 -12.32
N PHE A 122 11.44 18.91 -13.20
CA PHE A 122 12.25 18.06 -14.07
C PHE A 122 13.04 18.89 -15.10
N GLU A 123 12.41 19.83 -15.80
CA GLU A 123 13.04 20.67 -16.83
C GLU A 123 14.18 21.55 -16.27
N ALA A 124 14.08 21.98 -15.01
CA ALA A 124 15.14 22.76 -14.36
C ALA A 124 16.44 21.97 -14.17
N TYR A 125 16.34 20.64 -14.04
CA TYR A 125 17.48 19.78 -13.71
C TYR A 125 17.92 18.84 -14.85
N VAL A 126 17.20 18.84 -15.96
CA VAL A 126 17.59 18.04 -17.14
C VAL A 126 19.06 18.24 -17.48
N GLY A 127 19.77 17.13 -17.72
CA GLY A 127 21.19 17.14 -18.03
C GLY A 127 21.86 15.82 -17.63
N ILE A 128 23.10 15.68 -18.05
CA ILE A 128 24.00 14.57 -17.67
C ILE A 128 25.06 15.15 -16.76
N TYR A 129 25.10 14.71 -15.52
CA TYR A 129 26.01 15.15 -14.49
C TYR A 129 27.05 14.07 -14.24
N THR A 130 28.33 14.39 -14.39
CA THR A 130 29.43 13.46 -14.11
C THR A 130 30.24 13.98 -12.92
N TYR A 131 30.34 13.16 -11.87
CA TYR A 131 31.13 13.54 -10.68
C TYR A 131 32.61 13.43 -10.95
N ASN A 132 33.33 14.51 -10.68
CA ASN A 132 34.78 14.59 -10.76
C ASN A 132 35.36 14.50 -9.34
N SER A 133 36.00 13.39 -9.01
CA SER A 133 36.57 13.15 -7.68
C SER A 133 37.83 13.96 -7.37
N GLU A 134 38.50 14.56 -8.38
CA GLU A 134 39.67 15.42 -8.16
C GLU A 134 39.27 16.84 -7.73
N THR A 135 38.15 17.32 -8.27
CA THR A 135 37.62 18.67 -7.98
C THR A 135 36.44 18.64 -6.99
N GLU A 136 35.97 17.45 -6.62
CA GLU A 136 34.81 17.23 -5.76
C GLU A 136 33.56 17.98 -6.27
N SER A 137 33.35 18.02 -7.60
CA SER A 137 32.29 18.77 -8.24
C SER A 137 31.61 17.95 -9.36
N TRP A 138 30.43 18.41 -9.79
CA TRP A 138 29.67 17.82 -10.88
C TRP A 138 29.88 18.62 -12.18
N ASP A 139 30.38 17.96 -13.21
CA ASP A 139 30.42 18.51 -14.56
C ASP A 139 29.09 18.23 -15.27
N LYS A 140 28.39 19.28 -15.71
CA LYS A 140 27.11 19.18 -16.41
C LYS A 140 27.29 19.22 -17.92
N GLU A 141 26.71 18.23 -18.61
CA GLU A 141 26.48 18.20 -20.05
C GLU A 141 24.98 18.40 -20.33
N GLU A 142 24.65 19.23 -21.32
CA GLU A 142 23.27 19.49 -21.69
C GLU A 142 22.59 18.24 -22.26
N ALA A 143 21.37 17.94 -21.77
CA ALA A 143 20.47 16.94 -22.34
C ALA A 143 19.06 17.55 -22.41
N SER A 144 18.17 17.00 -23.23
CA SER A 144 16.87 17.60 -23.48
C SER A 144 15.70 16.89 -22.77
N ASN A 145 15.89 15.65 -22.32
CA ASN A 145 14.79 14.79 -21.85
C ASN A 145 15.22 13.72 -20.86
N GLU A 146 16.39 13.86 -20.26
CA GLU A 146 16.89 12.96 -19.22
C GLU A 146 17.62 13.71 -18.12
N LEU A 147 17.55 13.19 -16.90
CA LEU A 147 18.37 13.57 -15.78
C LEU A 147 19.23 12.37 -15.42
N THR A 148 20.54 12.47 -15.66
CA THR A 148 21.48 11.38 -15.46
C THR A 148 22.61 11.82 -14.54
N PHE A 149 22.92 11.00 -13.53
CA PHE A 149 24.10 11.15 -12.68
C PHE A 149 25.07 9.98 -12.92
N LYS A 150 26.35 10.30 -13.13
CA LYS A 150 27.44 9.34 -13.32
C LYS A 150 28.52 9.58 -12.28
N PHE A 151 28.90 8.53 -11.56
CA PHE A 151 29.99 8.61 -10.59
C PHE A 151 30.68 7.25 -10.45
N THR A 152 31.87 7.27 -9.83
CA THR A 152 32.56 6.04 -9.42
C THR A 152 32.31 5.84 -7.93
N SER A 153 31.75 4.69 -7.55
CA SER A 153 31.49 4.38 -6.14
C SER A 153 32.78 4.19 -5.34
N LYS A 154 32.65 4.23 -4.00
CA LYS A 154 33.78 3.95 -3.08
C LYS A 154 34.41 2.58 -3.31
N GLU A 155 33.66 1.63 -3.86
CA GLU A 155 34.13 0.29 -4.26
C GLU A 155 34.76 0.28 -5.66
N GLY A 156 34.80 1.41 -6.37
CA GLY A 156 35.38 1.53 -7.71
C GLY A 156 34.46 1.14 -8.85
N LYS A 157 33.17 0.92 -8.60
CA LYS A 157 32.16 0.59 -9.63
C LYS A 157 31.74 1.84 -10.40
N ALA A 158 31.57 1.73 -11.72
CA ALA A 158 30.96 2.79 -12.51
C ALA A 158 29.43 2.79 -12.29
N VAL A 159 28.92 3.85 -11.69
CA VAL A 159 27.49 3.99 -11.37
C VAL A 159 26.82 5.01 -12.28
N VAL A 160 25.68 4.64 -12.82
CA VAL A 160 24.84 5.50 -13.64
C VAL A 160 23.40 5.40 -13.14
N THR A 161 22.81 6.54 -12.77
CA THR A 161 21.38 6.62 -12.50
C THR A 161 20.72 7.58 -13.48
N THR A 162 19.55 7.20 -13.99
CA THR A 162 18.85 7.95 -15.03
C THR A 162 17.34 8.02 -14.73
N LEU A 163 16.79 9.23 -14.82
CA LEU A 163 15.35 9.48 -14.91
C LEU A 163 15.05 10.00 -16.32
N ASP A 164 14.25 9.26 -17.07
CA ASP A 164 13.88 9.59 -18.44
C ASP A 164 12.40 9.26 -18.74
N ASN A 165 11.99 9.39 -20.01
CA ASN A 165 10.60 9.17 -20.46
C ASN A 165 9.57 9.96 -19.65
N VAL A 166 9.95 11.13 -19.13
CA VAL A 166 9.07 11.98 -18.35
C VAL A 166 8.08 12.66 -19.28
N SER A 167 6.80 12.42 -19.04
CA SER A 167 5.67 13.11 -19.68
C SER A 167 4.70 13.58 -18.62
N THR A 168 4.03 14.69 -18.88
CA THR A 168 3.06 15.28 -17.95
C THR A 168 1.76 15.59 -18.65
N PHE A 169 0.69 15.66 -17.87
CA PHE A 169 -0.62 16.16 -18.23
C PHE A 169 -0.92 17.37 -17.35
N SER A 170 -1.32 18.50 -17.95
CA SER A 170 -1.75 19.69 -17.21
C SER A 170 -3.26 19.69 -17.05
N GLY A 171 -3.75 19.75 -15.83
CA GLY A 171 -5.16 19.73 -15.50
C GLY A 171 -5.47 20.49 -14.22
N VAL A 172 -6.75 20.57 -13.88
CA VAL A 172 -7.20 21.15 -12.61
C VAL A 172 -6.93 20.15 -11.49
N HIS A 173 -6.37 20.63 -10.38
CA HIS A 173 -6.13 19.75 -9.23
C HIS A 173 -7.48 19.35 -8.58
N PRO A 174 -7.77 18.06 -8.36
CA PRO A 174 -9.08 17.60 -7.85
C PRO A 174 -9.47 18.16 -6.46
N GLY A 175 -8.51 18.62 -5.68
CA GLY A 175 -8.74 19.22 -4.35
C GLY A 175 -8.57 20.74 -4.30
N LEU A 176 -8.30 21.40 -5.43
CA LEU A 176 -8.02 22.84 -5.49
C LEU A 176 -8.83 23.41 -6.67
N GLU A 177 -9.99 23.90 -6.38
CA GLU A 177 -11.06 24.33 -7.31
C GLU A 177 -10.63 25.29 -8.40
N TYR A 178 -9.54 25.54 -8.87
CA TYR A 178 -9.15 26.43 -10.00
C TYR A 178 -7.63 26.45 -10.24
N GLU A 179 -6.83 25.59 -9.60
CA GLU A 179 -5.38 25.59 -9.83
C GLU A 179 -4.97 24.52 -10.84
N LEU A 180 -4.28 24.94 -11.89
CA LEU A 180 -3.66 24.03 -12.84
C LEU A 180 -2.42 23.40 -12.17
N ALA A 181 -2.34 22.08 -12.24
CA ALA A 181 -1.17 21.32 -11.82
C ALA A 181 -0.70 20.39 -12.96
N ASP A 182 0.59 20.09 -12.95
CA ASP A 182 1.16 19.12 -13.90
C ASP A 182 1.30 17.77 -13.20
N PHE A 183 0.63 16.77 -13.76
CA PHE A 183 0.64 15.40 -13.27
C PHE A 183 1.55 14.54 -14.15
N PRO A 184 2.46 13.73 -13.57
CA PRO A 184 3.26 12.81 -14.37
C PRO A 184 2.36 11.76 -15.01
N THR A 185 2.47 11.57 -16.34
CA THR A 185 1.78 10.53 -17.09
C THR A 185 2.68 9.36 -17.45
N SER A 186 3.98 9.60 -17.49
CA SER A 186 5.01 8.55 -17.55
C SER A 186 6.31 9.03 -16.93
N ALA A 187 7.06 8.09 -16.38
CA ALA A 187 8.45 8.27 -15.96
C ALA A 187 9.14 6.91 -15.95
N ARG A 188 10.42 6.87 -16.27
CA ARG A 188 11.28 5.71 -16.08
C ARG A 188 12.51 6.13 -15.28
N TYR A 189 12.82 5.36 -14.24
CA TYR A 189 14.04 5.51 -13.45
C TYR A 189 14.85 4.22 -13.53
N SER A 190 16.19 4.35 -13.58
CA SER A 190 17.11 3.21 -13.48
C SER A 190 18.37 3.58 -12.72
N LEU A 191 18.95 2.60 -12.01
CA LEU A 191 20.27 2.66 -11.43
C LEU A 191 21.06 1.43 -11.89
N LYS A 192 22.26 1.66 -12.42
CA LYS A 192 23.17 0.62 -12.90
C LYS A 192 24.52 0.76 -12.23
N ALA A 193 25.16 -0.36 -11.92
CA ALA A 193 26.56 -0.45 -11.51
C ALA A 193 27.29 -1.42 -12.42
N ASP A 194 28.39 -0.99 -13.05
CA ASP A 194 29.14 -1.77 -14.05
C ASP A 194 28.21 -2.37 -15.12
N ASP A 195 27.29 -1.57 -15.67
CA ASP A 195 26.26 -1.95 -16.65
C ASP A 195 25.17 -2.93 -16.15
N LYS A 196 25.29 -3.48 -14.95
CA LYS A 196 24.23 -4.29 -14.34
C LYS A 196 23.13 -3.38 -13.78
N GLU A 197 21.88 -3.58 -14.24
CA GLU A 197 20.74 -2.87 -13.68
C GLU A 197 20.39 -3.41 -12.29
N LEU A 198 20.45 -2.55 -11.29
CA LEU A 198 20.13 -2.83 -9.89
C LEU A 198 18.75 -2.30 -9.50
N ILE A 199 18.36 -1.14 -10.06
CA ILE A 199 17.04 -0.58 -9.88
C ILE A 199 16.45 -0.27 -11.24
N SER A 200 15.18 -0.60 -11.44
CA SER A 200 14.36 -0.04 -12.50
C SER A 200 12.95 0.27 -12.01
N MET A 201 12.43 1.43 -12.38
CA MET A 201 11.05 1.84 -12.12
C MET A 201 10.40 2.27 -13.43
N ASN A 202 9.17 1.82 -13.64
CA ASN A 202 8.32 2.30 -14.70
C ASN A 202 7.00 2.78 -14.08
N PHE A 203 6.66 4.02 -14.38
CA PHE A 203 5.43 4.67 -13.95
C PHE A 203 4.62 5.08 -15.16
N VAL A 204 3.32 4.78 -15.16
CA VAL A 204 2.35 5.22 -16.16
C VAL A 204 1.06 5.61 -15.47
N SER A 205 0.50 6.77 -15.82
CA SER A 205 -0.82 7.17 -15.37
C SER A 205 -1.66 7.77 -16.50
N VAL A 206 -2.97 7.71 -16.32
CA VAL A 206 -3.95 8.27 -17.24
C VAL A 206 -4.90 9.14 -16.42
N PHE A 207 -5.08 10.39 -16.84
CA PHE A 207 -5.99 11.34 -16.22
C PHE A 207 -7.12 11.68 -17.19
N ASP A 208 -8.28 12.04 -16.64
CA ASP A 208 -9.34 12.66 -17.42
C ASP A 208 -9.08 14.16 -17.61
N SER A 209 -10.00 14.86 -18.28
CA SER A 209 -9.87 16.31 -18.57
C SER A 209 -9.95 17.19 -17.31
N LYS A 210 -10.37 16.63 -16.16
CA LYS A 210 -10.44 17.33 -14.87
C LYS A 210 -9.22 17.02 -13.98
N GLY A 211 -8.23 16.27 -14.48
CA GLY A 211 -7.09 15.84 -13.69
C GLY A 211 -7.37 14.71 -12.69
N ILE A 212 -8.50 14.01 -12.87
CA ILE A 212 -8.85 12.83 -12.05
C ILE A 212 -8.13 11.61 -12.64
N PRO A 213 -7.31 10.89 -11.85
CA PRO A 213 -6.63 9.69 -12.34
C PRO A 213 -7.63 8.57 -12.58
N SER A 214 -7.66 8.06 -13.82
CA SER A 214 -8.44 6.88 -14.18
C SER A 214 -7.65 5.58 -14.11
N LYS A 215 -6.31 5.67 -14.21
CA LYS A 215 -5.39 4.54 -14.12
C LYS A 215 -4.03 5.02 -13.63
N ILE A 216 -3.41 4.25 -12.75
CA ILE A 216 -2.00 4.39 -12.38
C ILE A 216 -1.40 2.98 -12.35
N GLU A 217 -0.22 2.81 -12.94
CA GLU A 217 0.59 1.61 -12.86
C GLU A 217 2.03 2.00 -12.52
N GLU A 218 2.58 1.37 -11.50
CA GLU A 218 3.98 1.49 -11.12
C GLU A 218 4.57 0.09 -10.95
N VAL A 219 5.73 -0.13 -11.52
CA VAL A 219 6.55 -1.32 -11.30
C VAL A 219 7.94 -0.86 -10.92
N LEU A 220 8.32 -1.14 -9.68
CA LEU A 220 9.66 -0.87 -9.15
C LEU A 220 10.35 -2.21 -8.91
N LYS A 221 11.49 -2.41 -9.55
CA LYS A 221 12.40 -3.54 -9.29
C LYS A 221 13.66 -3.02 -8.60
N VAL A 222 14.04 -3.67 -7.53
CA VAL A 222 15.25 -3.37 -6.77
C VAL A 222 15.96 -4.70 -6.54
N GLU A 223 16.93 -5.00 -7.40
CA GLU A 223 17.65 -6.28 -7.44
C GLU A 223 16.67 -7.48 -7.50
N ASP A 224 16.62 -8.28 -6.43
CA ASP A 224 15.72 -9.45 -6.35
C ASP A 224 14.29 -9.08 -5.91
N PHE A 225 14.02 -7.82 -5.58
CA PHE A 225 12.70 -7.38 -5.14
C PHE A 225 11.92 -6.73 -6.27
N GLU A 226 10.60 -6.94 -6.27
CA GLU A 226 9.66 -6.25 -7.15
C GLU A 226 8.48 -5.72 -6.34
N TYR A 227 8.19 -4.42 -6.52
CA TYR A 227 6.97 -3.80 -6.05
C TYR A 227 6.10 -3.44 -7.25
N VAL A 228 4.82 -3.78 -7.17
CA VAL A 228 3.81 -3.45 -8.19
C VAL A 228 2.67 -2.70 -7.51
N TYR A 229 2.33 -1.55 -8.06
CA TYR A 229 1.14 -0.80 -7.70
C TYR A 229 0.26 -0.60 -8.92
N LYS A 230 -1.05 -0.86 -8.78
CA LYS A 230 -2.05 -0.55 -9.80
C LYS A 230 -3.26 0.10 -9.16
N PHE A 231 -3.74 1.12 -9.79
CA PHE A 231 -4.96 1.84 -9.44
C PHE A 231 -5.83 1.96 -10.69
N VAL A 232 -7.14 1.73 -10.54
CA VAL A 232 -8.14 1.96 -11.58
C VAL A 232 -9.35 2.65 -10.96
N LEU A 233 -9.77 3.76 -11.56
CA LEU A 233 -10.99 4.47 -11.22
C LEU A 233 -11.79 4.76 -12.47
N THR A 234 -13.00 4.21 -12.53
CA THR A 234 -13.98 4.46 -13.58
C THR A 234 -15.34 4.73 -12.94
N SER A 235 -16.35 5.08 -13.73
CA SER A 235 -17.73 5.23 -13.24
C SER A 235 -18.34 3.91 -12.70
N SER A 236 -17.68 2.78 -12.84
CA SER A 236 -18.22 1.47 -12.42
C SER A 236 -17.25 0.61 -11.63
N VAL A 237 -15.97 0.94 -11.58
CA VAL A 237 -14.93 0.19 -10.88
C VAL A 237 -13.97 1.14 -10.19
N TYR A 238 -13.70 0.86 -8.93
CA TYR A 238 -12.59 1.42 -8.15
C TYR A 238 -11.74 0.27 -7.63
N SER A 239 -10.47 0.21 -8.00
CA SER A 239 -9.59 -0.87 -7.54
C SER A 239 -8.17 -0.42 -7.25
N ILE A 240 -7.57 -1.07 -6.26
CA ILE A 240 -6.16 -0.94 -5.89
C ILE A 240 -5.56 -2.35 -5.82
N GLU A 241 -4.39 -2.51 -6.43
CA GLU A 241 -3.55 -3.71 -6.30
C GLU A 241 -2.15 -3.29 -5.89
N GLN A 242 -1.63 -3.88 -4.82
CA GLN A 242 -0.24 -3.73 -4.37
C GLN A 242 0.37 -5.12 -4.19
N MET A 243 1.57 -5.33 -4.69
CA MET A 243 2.32 -6.57 -4.51
C MET A 243 3.78 -6.27 -4.18
N TYR A 244 4.30 -7.01 -3.21
CA TYR A 244 5.72 -7.07 -2.90
C TYR A 244 6.20 -8.50 -3.14
N LYS A 245 7.20 -8.64 -4.01
CA LYS A 245 7.79 -9.93 -4.35
C LYS A 245 9.27 -9.94 -4.01
N TYR A 246 9.77 -11.12 -3.70
CA TYR A 246 11.19 -11.43 -3.65
C TYR A 246 11.46 -12.56 -4.64
N GLN A 247 12.28 -12.30 -5.65
CA GLN A 247 12.42 -13.15 -6.82
C GLN A 247 11.04 -13.40 -7.48
N ASP A 248 10.60 -14.66 -7.56
CA ASP A 248 9.29 -15.00 -8.13
C ASP A 248 8.19 -15.21 -7.07
N GLU A 249 8.53 -15.07 -5.78
CA GLU A 249 7.60 -15.30 -4.67
C GLU A 249 6.90 -14.02 -4.24
N THR A 250 5.56 -14.03 -4.20
CA THR A 250 4.79 -12.95 -3.59
C THR A 250 4.89 -13.03 -2.07
N LEU A 251 5.54 -12.05 -1.46
CA LEU A 251 5.66 -11.93 0.00
C LEU A 251 4.40 -11.33 0.62
N LEU A 252 3.97 -10.19 0.04
CA LEU A 252 2.80 -9.45 0.48
C LEU A 252 2.00 -9.06 -0.74
N SER A 253 0.67 -9.15 -0.67
CA SER A 253 -0.20 -8.49 -1.63
C SER A 253 -1.46 -7.96 -0.98
N TYR A 254 -1.93 -6.84 -1.51
CA TYR A 254 -3.21 -6.22 -1.21
C TYR A 254 -3.94 -6.00 -2.51
N GLN A 255 -5.15 -6.49 -2.62
CA GLN A 255 -6.03 -6.30 -3.77
C GLN A 255 -7.40 -5.91 -3.27
N PHE A 256 -7.88 -4.77 -3.71
CA PHE A 256 -9.18 -4.25 -3.38
C PHE A 256 -9.90 -3.84 -4.66
N GLU A 257 -11.13 -4.28 -4.82
CA GLU A 257 -11.99 -3.91 -5.95
C GLU A 257 -13.41 -3.62 -5.45
N ASN A 258 -13.90 -2.43 -5.75
CA ASN A 258 -15.30 -2.05 -5.60
C ASN A 258 -15.95 -1.95 -6.97
N LYS A 259 -17.14 -2.49 -7.12
CA LYS A 259 -18.04 -2.28 -8.25
C LYS A 259 -19.25 -1.48 -7.80
N GLY A 260 -19.71 -0.59 -8.67
CA GLY A 260 -20.82 0.29 -8.29
C GLY A 260 -21.18 1.27 -9.39
N SER A 261 -21.73 2.40 -8.96
CA SER A 261 -21.98 3.55 -9.80
C SER A 261 -21.30 4.75 -9.15
N PHE A 262 -20.15 5.15 -9.66
CA PHE A 262 -19.30 6.14 -9.05
C PHE A 262 -19.36 7.47 -9.78
N ASP A 263 -19.61 8.56 -9.05
CA ASP A 263 -19.14 9.86 -9.45
C ASP A 263 -17.66 9.95 -9.05
N THR A 264 -16.78 10.00 -10.06
CA THR A 264 -15.33 9.94 -9.83
C THR A 264 -14.79 11.19 -9.12
N GLU A 265 -15.46 12.33 -9.24
CA GLU A 265 -15.11 13.58 -8.56
C GLU A 265 -15.51 13.51 -7.08
N GLU A 266 -16.73 13.06 -6.80
CA GLU A 266 -17.25 12.91 -5.45
C GLU A 266 -16.43 11.88 -4.63
N LEU A 267 -16.03 10.77 -5.27
CA LEU A 267 -15.20 9.74 -4.65
C LEU A 267 -13.83 10.24 -4.16
N LEU A 268 -13.24 11.23 -4.84
CA LEU A 268 -11.96 11.82 -4.46
C LEU A 268 -12.09 12.97 -3.46
N THR A 269 -13.25 13.59 -3.35
CA THR A 269 -13.51 14.76 -2.51
C THR A 269 -14.46 14.49 -1.36
N GLY A 270 -15.25 13.40 -1.43
CA GLY A 270 -16.25 13.01 -0.42
C GLY A 270 -15.68 12.26 0.76
N GLU A 271 -16.46 12.15 1.83
CA GLU A 271 -16.17 11.28 2.97
C GLU A 271 -16.54 9.83 2.63
N VAL A 272 -15.70 8.87 3.06
CA VAL A 272 -15.86 7.43 2.71
C VAL A 272 -17.18 6.85 3.18
N ASP A 273 -17.73 7.38 4.26
CA ASP A 273 -19.01 6.92 4.83
C ASP A 273 -20.20 7.17 3.90
N ASP A 274 -20.21 8.27 3.14
CA ASP A 274 -21.27 8.59 2.20
C ASP A 274 -21.32 7.61 1.02
N VAL A 275 -20.18 7.06 0.60
CA VAL A 275 -20.06 6.11 -0.52
C VAL A 275 -20.82 4.79 -0.26
N ILE A 276 -20.91 4.36 1.00
CA ILE A 276 -21.60 3.12 1.40
C ILE A 276 -23.10 3.37 1.54
N TYR A 277 -23.48 4.51 2.16
CA TYR A 277 -24.87 4.82 2.48
C TYR A 277 -25.70 5.25 1.27
N ASP A 278 -25.12 5.90 0.28
CA ASP A 278 -25.83 6.37 -0.92
C ASP A 278 -26.10 5.29 -1.98
N GLY A 279 -25.78 4.02 -1.68
CA GLY A 279 -26.01 2.92 -2.62
C GLY A 279 -25.08 2.93 -3.85
N MET A 280 -23.99 3.67 -3.79
CA MET A 280 -22.97 3.70 -4.83
C MET A 280 -22.31 2.35 -5.05
N LEU A 281 -22.11 1.57 -3.96
CA LEU A 281 -21.48 0.25 -4.01
C LEU A 281 -22.48 -0.84 -4.36
N SER A 282 -22.12 -1.70 -5.31
CA SER A 282 -22.85 -2.92 -5.61
C SER A 282 -22.15 -4.17 -5.05
N ASN A 283 -20.85 -4.26 -5.22
CA ASN A 283 -20.03 -5.38 -4.74
C ASN A 283 -18.64 -4.89 -4.34
N SER A 284 -18.06 -5.54 -3.33
CA SER A 284 -16.65 -5.35 -2.96
C SER A 284 -15.92 -6.69 -2.92
N ASN A 285 -14.65 -6.67 -3.31
CA ASN A 285 -13.72 -7.79 -3.19
C ASN A 285 -12.44 -7.30 -2.54
N LEU A 286 -11.94 -8.04 -1.56
CA LEU A 286 -10.67 -7.77 -0.92
C LEU A 286 -9.85 -9.07 -0.82
N ARG A 287 -8.54 -8.96 -1.03
CA ARG A 287 -7.58 -10.03 -0.81
C ARG A 287 -6.32 -9.45 -0.20
N VAL A 288 -5.93 -10.01 0.92
CA VAL A 288 -4.65 -9.71 1.57
C VAL A 288 -3.86 -11.00 1.68
N THR A 289 -2.67 -11.02 1.13
CA THR A 289 -1.80 -12.21 1.16
C THR A 289 -0.52 -11.88 1.93
N VAL A 290 -0.13 -12.79 2.82
CA VAL A 290 1.15 -12.79 3.53
C VAL A 290 1.78 -14.18 3.34
N GLY A 291 2.79 -14.26 2.48
CA GLY A 291 3.41 -15.53 2.09
C GLY A 291 2.38 -16.52 1.54
N LYS A 292 2.18 -17.65 2.24
CA LYS A 292 1.20 -18.68 1.85
C LYS A 292 -0.23 -18.43 2.35
N TYR A 293 -0.44 -17.49 3.26
CA TYR A 293 -1.77 -17.21 3.82
C TYR A 293 -2.46 -16.07 3.10
N ARG A 294 -3.75 -16.24 2.88
CA ARG A 294 -4.61 -15.24 2.25
C ARG A 294 -5.90 -15.06 3.05
N ALA A 295 -6.12 -13.84 3.48
CA ALA A 295 -7.44 -13.38 3.88
C ALA A 295 -8.16 -12.89 2.62
N GLU A 296 -9.33 -13.41 2.36
CA GLU A 296 -10.20 -13.00 1.26
C GLU A 296 -11.57 -12.66 1.79
N GLY A 297 -12.10 -11.65 1.15
CA GLY A 297 -13.37 -11.17 1.51
C GLY A 297 -14.15 -10.57 0.33
N LYS A 298 -15.52 -10.64 0.35
CA LYS A 298 -16.42 -10.12 -0.69
C LYS A 298 -17.78 -9.76 -0.09
N ALA A 299 -18.40 -8.64 -0.52
CA ALA A 299 -19.73 -8.20 -0.09
C ALA A 299 -20.66 -7.99 -1.29
N ASP A 300 -21.91 -8.43 -1.14
CA ASP A 300 -23.02 -8.02 -1.98
C ASP A 300 -23.81 -6.90 -1.27
N TRP A 301 -23.35 -5.64 -1.52
CA TRP A 301 -23.97 -4.47 -0.92
C TRP A 301 -25.41 -4.25 -1.39
N ASN A 302 -25.72 -4.60 -2.65
CA ASN A 302 -27.07 -4.51 -3.18
C ASN A 302 -28.04 -5.43 -2.45
N GLY A 303 -27.63 -6.69 -2.20
CA GLY A 303 -28.41 -7.65 -1.45
C GLY A 303 -28.59 -7.23 0.00
N LEU A 304 -27.52 -6.76 0.63
CA LEU A 304 -27.50 -6.28 1.99
C LEU A 304 -28.44 -5.09 2.17
N ASN A 305 -28.28 -4.03 1.37
CA ASN A 305 -29.10 -2.82 1.45
C ASN A 305 -30.59 -3.11 1.18
N LYS A 306 -30.91 -3.96 0.20
CA LYS A 306 -32.29 -4.39 -0.04
C LYS A 306 -32.89 -5.13 1.16
N ARG A 307 -32.10 -5.96 1.83
CA ARG A 307 -32.57 -6.69 3.02
C ARG A 307 -32.84 -5.73 4.17
N LEU A 308 -31.90 -4.83 4.48
CA LEU A 308 -32.08 -3.85 5.57
C LEU A 308 -33.25 -2.91 5.28
N ALA A 309 -33.38 -2.38 4.08
CA ALA A 309 -34.50 -1.53 3.67
C ALA A 309 -35.88 -2.25 3.68
N SER A 310 -35.90 -3.58 3.69
CA SER A 310 -37.16 -4.36 3.77
C SER A 310 -37.64 -4.61 5.20
N VAL A 311 -36.89 -4.20 6.20
CA VAL A 311 -37.22 -4.36 7.61
C VAL A 311 -38.07 -3.19 8.05
N SER A 312 -39.21 -3.46 8.70
CA SER A 312 -40.03 -2.43 9.33
C SER A 312 -39.52 -2.18 10.74
N GLU A 313 -39.35 -0.95 11.11
CA GLU A 313 -38.99 -0.58 12.49
C GLU A 313 -40.04 -1.08 13.50
N ASP A 314 -41.32 -1.21 13.08
CA ASP A 314 -42.42 -1.71 13.92
C ASP A 314 -42.28 -3.22 14.25
N ASP A 315 -41.47 -3.97 13.47
CA ASP A 315 -41.22 -5.41 13.66
C ASP A 315 -40.09 -5.68 14.66
N ILE A 316 -39.36 -4.66 15.12
CA ILE A 316 -38.19 -4.76 16.00
C ILE A 316 -38.55 -4.23 17.38
N THR A 317 -38.42 -5.06 18.39
CA THR A 317 -38.90 -4.74 19.76
C THR A 317 -37.74 -4.40 20.70
N SER A 318 -36.49 -4.67 20.34
CA SER A 318 -35.31 -4.38 21.17
C SER A 318 -34.05 -4.10 20.32
N GLU A 319 -33.04 -3.46 20.94
CA GLU A 319 -31.72 -3.26 20.33
C GLU A 319 -31.03 -4.60 20.04
N GLU A 320 -31.18 -5.62 20.88
CA GLU A 320 -30.70 -6.96 20.70
C GLU A 320 -31.22 -7.59 19.38
N GLU A 321 -32.56 -7.51 19.17
CA GLU A 321 -33.18 -8.02 17.94
C GLU A 321 -32.67 -7.29 16.70
N MET A 322 -32.43 -6.00 16.79
CA MET A 322 -31.85 -5.19 15.71
C MET A 322 -30.42 -5.62 15.43
N ALA A 323 -29.57 -5.69 16.43
CA ALA A 323 -28.18 -6.12 16.29
C ALA A 323 -28.07 -7.54 15.71
N GLN A 324 -28.91 -8.49 16.18
CA GLN A 324 -28.92 -9.85 15.65
C GLN A 324 -29.39 -9.88 14.19
N LEU A 325 -30.40 -9.13 13.81
CA LEU A 325 -30.86 -9.01 12.43
C LEU A 325 -29.77 -8.48 11.49
N ILE A 326 -29.03 -7.48 11.94
CA ILE A 326 -27.93 -6.90 11.15
C ILE A 326 -26.80 -7.94 11.03
N ALA A 327 -26.41 -8.60 12.12
CA ALA A 327 -25.38 -9.66 12.11
C ALA A 327 -25.76 -10.80 11.16
N ASP A 328 -27.02 -11.29 11.22
CA ASP A 328 -27.53 -12.33 10.31
C ASP A 328 -27.54 -11.85 8.85
N THR A 329 -27.85 -10.59 8.63
CA THR A 329 -27.83 -9.98 7.29
C THR A 329 -26.40 -9.89 6.78
N TYR A 330 -25.44 -9.48 7.60
CA TYR A 330 -24.02 -9.47 7.23
C TYR A 330 -23.52 -10.87 6.90
N ASN A 331 -23.79 -11.87 7.74
CA ASN A 331 -23.42 -13.27 7.50
C ASN A 331 -24.00 -13.85 6.20
N LYS A 332 -25.11 -13.31 5.72
CA LYS A 332 -25.73 -13.74 4.47
C LYS A 332 -25.12 -13.12 3.21
N TYR A 333 -24.74 -11.84 3.29
CA TYR A 333 -24.29 -11.05 2.13
C TYR A 333 -22.80 -10.75 2.14
N ILE A 334 -22.12 -11.11 3.21
CA ILE A 334 -20.69 -10.95 3.39
C ILE A 334 -20.08 -12.30 3.75
N ASP A 335 -19.06 -12.76 3.01
CA ASP A 335 -18.35 -14.03 3.25
C ASP A 335 -16.84 -13.75 3.41
N ILE A 336 -16.23 -14.18 4.48
CA ILE A 336 -14.82 -13.96 4.85
C ILE A 336 -14.15 -15.31 5.03
N LYS A 337 -12.91 -15.42 4.53
CA LYS A 337 -12.15 -16.66 4.66
C LYS A 337 -10.67 -16.36 4.85
N ILE A 338 -10.02 -17.15 5.68
CA ILE A 338 -8.57 -17.27 5.69
C ILE A 338 -8.21 -18.62 5.05
N ARG A 339 -7.25 -18.58 4.11
CA ARG A 339 -6.81 -19.75 3.34
C ARG A 339 -5.32 -19.98 3.45
N ASP A 340 -4.92 -21.24 3.44
CA ASP A 340 -3.59 -21.63 3.00
C ASP A 340 -3.62 -21.82 1.48
N THR A 341 -2.92 -20.96 0.75
CA THR A 341 -2.91 -20.96 -0.72
C THR A 341 -2.08 -22.10 -1.30
N LYS A 342 -1.08 -22.60 -0.55
CA LYS A 342 -0.26 -23.77 -0.94
C LYS A 342 -1.01 -25.07 -0.70
N ALA A 343 -1.63 -25.24 0.47
CA ALA A 343 -2.45 -26.41 0.79
C ALA A 343 -3.83 -26.38 0.11
N LYS A 344 -4.27 -25.22 -0.39
CA LYS A 344 -5.61 -24.98 -0.98
C LYS A 344 -6.75 -25.33 -0.03
N THR A 345 -6.60 -24.97 1.25
CA THR A 345 -7.58 -25.23 2.30
C THR A 345 -8.06 -23.94 2.94
N ILE A 346 -9.32 -23.94 3.42
CA ILE A 346 -9.85 -22.91 4.32
C ILE A 346 -9.40 -23.23 5.73
N ILE A 347 -8.87 -22.21 6.41
CA ILE A 347 -8.44 -22.28 7.81
C ILE A 347 -9.56 -21.83 8.71
N ALA A 348 -10.16 -20.68 8.42
CA ALA A 348 -11.23 -20.09 9.20
C ALA A 348 -12.17 -19.28 8.31
N THR A 349 -13.40 -19.07 8.79
CA THR A 349 -14.41 -18.22 8.15
C THR A 349 -14.84 -17.10 9.09
N GLY A 350 -15.18 -15.93 8.53
CA GLY A 350 -15.72 -14.83 9.30
C GLY A 350 -17.18 -15.08 9.69
N GLU A 351 -17.53 -14.70 10.89
CA GLU A 351 -18.89 -14.72 11.44
C GLU A 351 -19.18 -13.41 12.15
N PHE A 352 -20.25 -12.74 11.77
CA PHE A 352 -20.78 -11.58 12.50
C PHE A 352 -21.73 -12.04 13.59
N TYR A 353 -21.68 -11.40 14.76
CA TYR A 353 -22.52 -11.69 15.90
C TYR A 353 -22.89 -10.43 16.66
N ALA A 354 -24.09 -10.42 17.23
CA ALA A 354 -24.53 -9.37 18.14
C ALA A 354 -23.93 -9.60 19.53
N TYR A 355 -23.58 -8.53 20.22
CA TYR A 355 -23.07 -8.57 21.58
C TYR A 355 -23.56 -7.35 22.36
N GLU A 356 -23.71 -7.51 23.69
CA GLU A 356 -24.00 -6.41 24.60
C GLU A 356 -22.70 -5.64 24.87
N ASP A 357 -22.71 -4.32 24.65
CA ASP A 357 -21.55 -3.47 24.86
C ASP A 357 -21.40 -3.14 26.35
N ASP A 358 -20.36 -3.66 26.99
CA ASP A 358 -20.05 -3.42 28.39
C ASP A 358 -19.75 -1.94 28.72
N TYR A 359 -19.49 -1.10 27.70
CA TYR A 359 -19.16 0.31 27.87
C TYR A 359 -20.39 1.22 27.95
N TYR A 360 -21.49 0.83 27.30
CA TYR A 360 -22.78 1.55 27.29
C TYR A 360 -23.86 0.62 27.83
N ASP A 361 -24.26 0.81 29.08
CA ASP A 361 -25.19 -0.02 29.81
C ASP A 361 -26.47 -0.32 29.02
N GLY A 362 -26.58 -1.57 28.55
CA GLY A 362 -27.75 -2.10 27.83
C GLY A 362 -27.79 -1.82 26.33
N SER A 363 -26.73 -1.27 25.72
CA SER A 363 -26.63 -1.14 24.27
C SER A 363 -26.13 -2.43 23.62
N TRP A 364 -26.62 -2.69 22.41
CA TRP A 364 -26.18 -3.83 21.60
C TRP A 364 -25.47 -3.37 20.35
N ASP A 365 -24.38 -4.05 20.04
CA ASP A 365 -23.56 -3.77 18.84
C ASP A 365 -23.23 -5.06 18.10
N ILE A 366 -22.53 -4.94 16.96
CA ILE A 366 -22.14 -6.05 16.10
C ILE A 366 -20.63 -6.13 16.05
N ASN A 367 -20.13 -7.34 16.25
CA ASN A 367 -18.70 -7.61 16.08
C ASN A 367 -18.50 -8.78 15.12
N MET A 368 -17.27 -8.99 14.69
CA MET A 368 -16.87 -10.07 13.81
C MET A 368 -15.80 -10.93 14.48
N ARG A 369 -15.89 -12.25 14.26
CA ARG A 369 -14.87 -13.21 14.69
C ARG A 369 -14.52 -14.14 13.55
N MET A 370 -13.29 -14.66 13.55
CA MET A 370 -12.87 -15.73 12.65
C MET A 370 -13.04 -17.07 13.35
N VAL A 371 -13.82 -17.97 12.74
CA VAL A 371 -14.24 -19.26 13.32
C VAL A 371 -13.53 -20.38 12.60
N PHE A 372 -12.86 -21.25 13.36
CA PHE A 372 -12.26 -22.48 12.86
C PHE A 372 -13.31 -23.57 12.62
N PRO A 373 -12.97 -24.64 11.85
CA PRO A 373 -13.91 -25.74 11.57
C PRO A 373 -14.41 -26.50 12.79
N ASP A 374 -13.68 -26.48 13.90
CA ASP A 374 -14.04 -27.08 15.19
C ASP A 374 -14.98 -26.22 16.06
N GLY A 375 -15.27 -25.00 15.60
CA GLY A 375 -16.13 -24.03 16.29
C GLY A 375 -15.39 -23.11 17.26
N SER A 376 -14.09 -23.30 17.47
CA SER A 376 -13.27 -22.31 18.17
C SER A 376 -13.03 -21.07 17.30
N TYR A 377 -12.59 -19.98 17.88
CA TYR A 377 -12.40 -18.72 17.14
C TYR A 377 -11.08 -18.06 17.47
N MET A 378 -10.58 -17.25 16.54
CA MET A 378 -9.45 -16.38 16.73
C MET A 378 -9.90 -15.18 17.54
N ASP A 379 -9.43 -15.07 18.75
CA ASP A 379 -9.61 -13.90 19.61
C ASP A 379 -8.32 -13.08 19.69
N GLU A 380 -8.35 -12.03 20.51
CA GLU A 380 -7.18 -11.17 20.69
C GLU A 380 -5.97 -11.95 21.24
N SER A 381 -6.19 -12.97 22.06
CA SER A 381 -5.13 -13.81 22.64
C SER A 381 -4.43 -14.66 21.58
N PHE A 382 -5.14 -15.07 20.52
CA PHE A 382 -4.57 -15.82 19.40
C PHE A 382 -3.38 -15.07 18.76
N PHE A 383 -3.50 -13.74 18.65
CA PHE A 383 -2.48 -12.90 18.05
C PHE A 383 -1.44 -12.38 19.05
N GLN A 384 -1.86 -12.02 20.25
CA GLN A 384 -0.95 -11.45 21.26
C GLN A 384 0.02 -12.49 21.82
N ASP A 385 -0.47 -13.72 22.08
CA ASP A 385 0.35 -14.79 22.66
C ASP A 385 1.13 -15.59 21.61
N GLY A 386 0.74 -15.47 20.32
CA GLY A 386 1.24 -16.31 19.25
C GLY A 386 2.34 -15.72 18.37
N PHE A 387 2.57 -14.40 18.40
CA PHE A 387 3.47 -13.71 17.45
C PHE A 387 4.62 -12.96 18.16
N THR A 388 5.05 -13.45 19.31
CA THR A 388 6.06 -12.80 20.18
C THR A 388 7.41 -12.70 19.49
N ASP A 389 7.83 -13.75 18.79
CA ASP A 389 9.11 -13.81 18.09
C ASP A 389 9.11 -12.86 16.90
N LEU A 390 8.02 -12.81 16.13
CA LEU A 390 7.86 -11.86 15.04
C LEU A 390 7.92 -10.40 15.52
N VAL A 391 7.24 -10.06 16.62
CA VAL A 391 7.27 -8.71 17.20
C VAL A 391 8.68 -8.33 17.64
N THR A 392 9.41 -9.26 18.23
CA THR A 392 10.81 -9.06 18.65
C THR A 392 11.70 -8.79 17.44
N GLU A 393 11.66 -9.65 16.42
CA GLU A 393 12.44 -9.51 15.19
C GLU A 393 12.16 -8.20 14.44
N VAL A 394 10.88 -7.79 14.38
CA VAL A 394 10.47 -6.54 13.76
C VAL A 394 11.05 -5.33 14.51
N ASN A 395 10.99 -5.32 15.83
CA ASN A 395 11.54 -4.23 16.65
C ASN A 395 13.05 -4.12 16.52
N GLU A 396 13.77 -5.25 16.52
CA GLU A 396 15.22 -5.29 16.33
C GLU A 396 15.62 -4.74 14.95
N PHE A 397 14.93 -5.17 13.90
CA PHE A 397 15.18 -4.69 12.55
C PHE A 397 14.97 -3.17 12.39
N PHE A 398 13.93 -2.62 12.99
CA PHE A 398 13.74 -1.17 12.94
C PHE A 398 14.83 -0.41 13.71
N ALA A 399 15.33 -0.95 14.79
CA ALA A 399 16.47 -0.37 15.50
C ALA A 399 17.76 -0.41 14.66
N GLU A 400 17.98 -1.49 13.88
CA GLU A 400 19.10 -1.62 12.95
C GLU A 400 18.98 -0.59 11.80
N LEU A 401 17.81 -0.46 11.18
CA LEU A 401 17.56 0.53 10.13
C LEU A 401 17.77 1.97 10.64
N GLU A 402 17.27 2.27 11.83
CA GLU A 402 17.48 3.57 12.45
C GLU A 402 18.97 3.89 12.59
N ASN A 403 19.77 2.90 13.00
CA ASN A 403 21.22 3.08 13.12
C ASN A 403 21.91 3.22 11.76
N LYS A 404 21.51 2.42 10.74
CA LYS A 404 22.08 2.49 9.38
C LYS A 404 21.83 3.86 8.73
N PHE A 405 20.64 4.43 8.92
CA PHE A 405 20.25 5.72 8.31
C PHE A 405 20.53 6.95 9.18
N ARG A 406 21.06 6.81 10.41
CA ARG A 406 21.43 7.93 11.29
C ARG A 406 22.53 8.85 10.71
N GLY A 407 23.32 8.35 9.78
CA GLY A 407 24.42 9.09 9.13
C GLY A 407 23.99 9.93 7.92
N ILE A 408 22.71 9.83 7.50
CA ILE A 408 22.15 10.59 6.38
C ILE A 408 21.32 11.75 6.98
N ARG A 409 22.02 12.82 7.43
CA ARG A 409 21.41 14.04 7.92
C ARG A 409 22.00 15.23 7.18
#